data_520dd9dd0dc3c190405d494eaf946e74
#
_entry.id   520dd9dd0dc3c190405d494eaf946e74
#
_cell.length_a   1.000
_cell.length_b   1.000
_cell.length_c   1.000
_cell.angle_alpha   90.00
_cell.angle_beta   90.00
_cell.angle_gamma   90.00
#
_symmetry.space_group_name_H-M   'P 1'
#
loop_
_entity.id
_entity.type
_entity.pdbx_description
1 polymer ?
#
loop_
_entity_poly.entity_id
_entity_poly.type
_entity_poly.pdbx_seq_one_letter_code
_entity_poly.pdbx_strand_id
1 'polypeptide(L)'
;LYAEQRGQNGSGGEHMGFGLTERFDCVSWTEWANERFGKDMPIYLAGISMGAATVLMASDLEMPENLCGIMADCGFTSPKAIWEHVARNNLHISYRVRGMIADALCRKKIRMGSGEYSASDALRRTKIPVLFIHGTDDRFVPVEMTYENYKACASPKRLLVVPGADHAM
;
A
#
# COMPACT_ATOMS: atom_id res chain seq x y z
N LEU A 1 -12.28 3.25 -12.85
CA LEU A 1 -12.92 3.27 -11.54
C LEU A 1 -11.97 3.87 -10.52
N TYR A 2 -12.46 4.82 -9.71
CA TYR A 2 -11.73 5.39 -8.58
C TYR A 2 -12.45 5.00 -7.29
N ALA A 3 -11.78 4.26 -6.43
CA ALA A 3 -12.32 3.79 -5.16
C ALA A 3 -11.72 4.59 -4.00
N GLU A 4 -12.55 5.22 -3.21
CA GLU A 4 -12.14 5.89 -1.97
C GLU A 4 -11.97 4.86 -0.86
N GLN A 5 -10.86 4.95 -0.14
CA GLN A 5 -10.57 4.02 0.95
C GLN A 5 -11.50 4.28 2.15
N ARG A 6 -11.75 3.23 2.95
CA ARG A 6 -12.57 3.33 4.17
C ARG A 6 -12.08 4.46 5.09
N GLY A 7 -13.03 5.12 5.75
CA GLY A 7 -12.74 6.24 6.65
C GLY A 7 -12.31 7.53 5.95
N GLN A 8 -12.41 7.61 4.62
CA GLN A 8 -12.08 8.81 3.84
C GLN A 8 -13.27 9.25 2.99
N ASN A 9 -13.40 10.56 2.82
CA ASN A 9 -14.37 11.22 1.95
C ASN A 9 -15.80 10.66 2.09
N GLY A 10 -16.36 10.12 1.01
CA GLY A 10 -17.68 9.53 0.96
C GLY A 10 -17.76 8.05 1.37
N SER A 11 -16.62 7.39 1.58
CA SER A 11 -16.60 5.98 2.01
C SER A 11 -16.94 5.82 3.49
N GLY A 12 -17.65 4.73 3.81
CA GLY A 12 -17.95 4.33 5.18
C GLY A 12 -16.70 3.92 5.98
N GLY A 13 -16.89 3.74 7.29
CA GLY A 13 -15.83 3.36 8.21
C GLY A 13 -15.36 4.54 9.05
N GLU A 14 -14.83 4.25 10.26
CA GLU A 14 -14.41 5.28 11.21
C GLU A 14 -12.88 5.45 11.27
N HIS A 15 -12.13 4.48 10.75
CA HIS A 15 -10.68 4.43 10.92
C HIS A 15 -9.99 3.91 9.67
N MET A 16 -8.86 4.53 9.36
CA MET A 16 -7.92 4.07 8.33
C MET A 16 -6.88 3.13 8.94
N GLY A 17 -6.54 2.07 8.22
CA GLY A 17 -5.52 1.10 8.60
C GLY A 17 -4.19 1.24 7.86
N PHE A 18 -4.02 2.28 7.04
CA PHE A 18 -2.82 2.48 6.23
C PHE A 18 -2.44 1.27 5.37
N GLY A 19 -3.45 0.66 4.74
CA GLY A 19 -3.33 -0.55 3.93
C GLY A 19 -3.64 -1.85 4.67
N LEU A 20 -3.54 -1.90 6.01
CA LEU A 20 -3.78 -3.13 6.79
C LEU A 20 -5.22 -3.64 6.67
N THR A 21 -6.20 -2.77 6.69
CA THR A 21 -7.62 -3.10 6.56
C THR A 21 -8.13 -2.84 5.16
N GLU A 22 -7.64 -1.81 4.49
CA GLU A 22 -8.02 -1.39 3.14
C GLU A 22 -7.67 -2.44 2.07
N ARG A 23 -6.67 -3.30 2.33
CA ARG A 23 -6.35 -4.42 1.41
C ARG A 23 -7.54 -5.35 1.18
N PHE A 24 -8.41 -5.53 2.17
CA PHE A 24 -9.63 -6.36 2.02
C PHE A 24 -10.70 -5.62 1.21
N ASP A 25 -10.80 -4.31 1.36
CA ASP A 25 -11.69 -3.50 0.50
C ASP A 25 -11.22 -3.55 -0.96
N CYS A 26 -9.90 -3.57 -1.17
CA CYS A 26 -9.31 -3.71 -2.50
C CYS A 26 -9.76 -5.01 -3.18
N VAL A 27 -9.82 -6.13 -2.45
CA VAL A 27 -10.38 -7.39 -2.96
C VAL A 27 -11.85 -7.21 -3.34
N SER A 28 -12.66 -6.68 -2.42
CA SER A 28 -14.11 -6.50 -2.66
C SER A 28 -14.39 -5.58 -3.87
N TRP A 29 -13.61 -4.51 -4.05
CA TRP A 29 -13.72 -3.65 -5.22
C TRP A 29 -13.31 -4.36 -6.52
N THR A 30 -12.30 -5.23 -6.45
CA THR A 30 -11.85 -6.01 -7.61
C THR A 30 -12.89 -7.05 -8.00
N GLU A 31 -13.49 -7.73 -7.03
CA GLU A 31 -14.60 -8.66 -7.23
C GLU A 31 -15.82 -7.96 -7.83
N TRP A 32 -16.22 -6.81 -7.26
CA TRP A 32 -17.31 -6.01 -7.79
C TRP A 32 -17.06 -5.58 -9.24
N ALA A 33 -15.86 -5.14 -9.57
CA ALA A 33 -15.51 -4.77 -10.93
C ALA A 33 -15.58 -5.97 -11.89
N ASN A 34 -15.11 -7.13 -11.44
CA ASN A 34 -15.20 -8.38 -12.19
C ASN A 34 -16.65 -8.79 -12.47
N GLU A 35 -17.51 -8.70 -11.47
CA GLU A 35 -18.95 -8.99 -11.63
C GLU A 35 -19.65 -7.98 -12.54
N ARG A 36 -19.30 -6.69 -12.42
CA ARG A 36 -19.96 -5.58 -13.13
C ARG A 36 -19.57 -5.49 -14.60
N PHE A 37 -18.31 -5.77 -14.94
CA PHE A 37 -17.77 -5.58 -16.28
C PHE A 37 -17.46 -6.90 -17.02
N GLY A 38 -17.52 -8.02 -16.33
CA GLY A 38 -17.30 -9.36 -16.88
C GLY A 38 -15.86 -9.85 -16.73
N LYS A 39 -15.71 -11.16 -16.77
CA LYS A 39 -14.44 -11.86 -16.55
C LYS A 39 -13.43 -11.69 -17.69
N ASP A 40 -13.89 -11.31 -18.87
CA ASP A 40 -13.02 -11.08 -20.03
C ASP A 40 -12.34 -9.69 -20.02
N MET A 41 -12.82 -8.78 -19.13
CA MET A 41 -12.26 -7.45 -19.00
C MET A 41 -11.00 -7.50 -18.12
N PRO A 42 -9.80 -7.15 -18.62
CA PRO A 42 -8.60 -7.13 -17.79
C PRO A 42 -8.69 -6.04 -16.72
N ILE A 43 -8.34 -6.40 -15.49
CA ILE A 43 -8.31 -5.48 -14.34
C ILE A 43 -6.85 -5.15 -14.04
N TYR A 44 -6.57 -3.88 -13.76
CA TYR A 44 -5.32 -3.39 -13.21
C TYR A 44 -5.61 -2.59 -11.96
N LEU A 45 -4.91 -2.87 -10.88
CA LEU A 45 -4.97 -2.07 -9.65
C LEU A 45 -3.89 -1.00 -9.70
N ALA A 46 -4.27 0.24 -9.43
CA ALA A 46 -3.33 1.34 -9.31
C ALA A 46 -3.52 2.04 -7.96
N GLY A 47 -2.42 2.42 -7.34
CA GLY A 47 -2.44 3.17 -6.09
C GLY A 47 -1.26 4.12 -5.97
N ILE A 48 -1.47 5.22 -5.27
CA ILE A 48 -0.46 6.24 -4.98
C ILE A 48 -0.30 6.31 -3.46
N SER A 49 0.94 6.38 -2.97
CA SER A 49 1.28 6.55 -1.56
C SER A 49 0.59 5.47 -0.68
N MET A 50 -0.34 5.85 0.18
CA MET A 50 -1.13 4.90 0.97
C MET A 50 -1.95 3.93 0.09
N GLY A 51 -2.47 4.40 -1.05
CA GLY A 51 -3.13 3.55 -2.03
C GLY A 51 -2.18 2.53 -2.65
N ALA A 52 -0.94 2.92 -2.93
CA ALA A 52 0.10 1.99 -3.40
C ALA A 52 0.43 0.93 -2.35
N ALA A 53 0.62 1.31 -1.10
CA ALA A 53 0.82 0.36 -0.01
C ALA A 53 -0.37 -0.60 0.13
N THR A 54 -1.61 -0.10 -0.05
CA THR A 54 -2.83 -0.90 -0.01
C THR A 54 -2.86 -1.98 -1.10
N VAL A 55 -2.65 -1.60 -2.37
CA VAL A 55 -2.68 -2.57 -3.48
C VAL A 55 -1.52 -3.57 -3.40
N LEU A 56 -0.35 -3.14 -2.89
CA LEU A 56 0.76 -4.05 -2.62
C LEU A 56 0.45 -5.04 -1.50
N MET A 57 -0.16 -4.60 -0.40
CA MET A 57 -0.58 -5.48 0.71
C MET A 57 -1.75 -6.40 0.31
N ALA A 58 -2.54 -6.05 -0.70
CA ALA A 58 -3.60 -6.90 -1.23
C ALA A 58 -3.08 -7.98 -2.19
N SER A 59 -1.84 -7.86 -2.66
CA SER A 59 -1.31 -8.64 -3.79
C SER A 59 -1.15 -10.14 -3.53
N ASP A 60 -1.19 -10.59 -2.28
CA ASP A 60 -1.13 -12.02 -1.92
C ASP A 60 -2.50 -12.59 -1.48
N LEU A 61 -3.53 -11.76 -1.50
CA LEU A 61 -4.90 -12.20 -1.27
C LEU A 61 -5.48 -12.85 -2.52
N GLU A 62 -6.53 -13.63 -2.33
CA GLU A 62 -7.25 -14.22 -3.45
C GLU A 62 -7.95 -13.13 -4.26
N MET A 63 -7.66 -13.09 -5.55
CA MET A 63 -8.14 -12.09 -6.50
C MET A 63 -8.75 -12.77 -7.72
N PRO A 64 -9.66 -12.09 -8.45
CA PRO A 64 -10.16 -12.59 -9.72
C PRO A 64 -9.03 -12.86 -10.73
N GLU A 65 -9.17 -13.93 -11.54
CA GLU A 65 -8.17 -14.39 -12.50
C GLU A 65 -7.83 -13.35 -13.58
N ASN A 66 -8.74 -12.42 -13.87
CA ASN A 66 -8.54 -11.34 -14.82
C ASN A 66 -7.82 -10.10 -14.23
N LEU A 67 -7.31 -10.20 -13.00
CA LEU A 67 -6.38 -9.20 -12.47
C LEU A 67 -4.99 -9.39 -13.10
N CYS A 68 -4.64 -8.48 -14.01
CA CYS A 68 -3.45 -8.58 -14.88
C CYS A 68 -2.21 -7.92 -14.30
N GLY A 69 -2.35 -6.99 -13.37
CA GLY A 69 -1.19 -6.31 -12.79
C GLY A 69 -1.51 -5.24 -11.78
N ILE A 70 -0.47 -4.82 -11.06
CA ILE A 70 -0.52 -3.76 -10.05
C ILE A 70 0.45 -2.64 -10.45
N MET A 71 0.02 -1.39 -10.31
CA MET A 71 0.85 -0.18 -10.43
C MET A 71 0.88 0.52 -9.08
N ALA A 72 2.07 0.60 -8.48
CA ALA A 72 2.27 1.15 -7.15
C ALA A 72 3.24 2.34 -7.21
N ASP A 73 2.71 3.54 -7.03
CA ASP A 73 3.48 4.78 -7.02
C ASP A 73 3.74 5.23 -5.59
N CYS A 74 5.01 5.46 -5.26
CA CYS A 74 5.52 5.89 -3.95
C CYS A 74 4.95 5.12 -2.74
N GLY A 75 4.80 3.78 -2.87
CA GLY A 75 4.27 2.93 -1.82
C GLY A 75 5.28 2.62 -0.71
N PHE A 76 4.86 2.79 0.55
CA PHE A 76 5.68 2.43 1.71
C PHE A 76 5.63 0.94 2.05
N THR A 77 6.59 0.46 2.86
CA THR A 77 6.69 -0.97 3.22
C THR A 77 5.69 -1.41 4.29
N SER A 78 5.42 -0.58 5.29
CA SER A 78 4.43 -0.84 6.33
C SER A 78 3.99 0.45 7.05
N PRO A 79 2.84 0.47 7.72
CA PRO A 79 2.42 1.61 8.54
C PRO A 79 3.46 1.99 9.59
N LYS A 80 4.03 1.00 10.27
CA LYS A 80 5.09 1.23 11.26
C LYS A 80 6.30 1.93 10.65
N ALA A 81 6.76 1.47 9.49
CA ALA A 81 7.96 2.00 8.83
C ALA A 81 7.76 3.46 8.39
N ILE A 82 6.62 3.78 7.77
CA ILE A 82 6.34 5.16 7.35
C ILE A 82 6.13 6.09 8.54
N TRP A 83 5.44 5.67 9.60
CA TRP A 83 5.25 6.48 10.80
C TRP A 83 6.58 6.75 11.52
N GLU A 84 7.46 5.75 11.59
CA GLU A 84 8.80 5.92 12.16
C GLU A 84 9.63 6.89 11.33
N HIS A 85 9.59 6.78 9.99
CA HIS A 85 10.29 7.69 9.09
C HIS A 85 9.80 9.14 9.27
N VAL A 86 8.49 9.36 9.21
CA VAL A 86 7.87 10.68 9.37
C VAL A 86 8.18 11.27 10.75
N ALA A 87 8.10 10.49 11.81
CA ALA A 87 8.43 10.95 13.15
C ALA A 87 9.88 11.44 13.26
N ARG A 88 10.82 10.67 12.71
CA ARG A 88 12.26 10.99 12.79
C ARG A 88 12.68 12.12 11.87
N ASN A 89 12.29 12.03 10.59
CA ASN A 89 12.87 12.86 9.53
C ASN A 89 12.03 14.11 9.23
N ASN A 90 10.71 14.05 9.39
CA ASN A 90 9.83 15.19 9.11
C ASN A 90 9.45 15.95 10.37
N LEU A 91 9.20 15.26 11.48
CA LEU A 91 8.80 15.88 12.75
C LEU A 91 9.94 16.03 13.77
N HIS A 92 11.09 15.40 13.51
CA HIS A 92 12.27 15.40 14.41
C HIS A 92 11.94 14.96 15.85
N ILE A 93 11.05 13.97 16.01
CA ILE A 93 10.63 13.45 17.31
C ILE A 93 11.00 11.96 17.46
N SER A 94 11.26 11.56 18.71
CA SER A 94 11.50 10.15 19.01
C SER A 94 10.24 9.31 18.80
N TYR A 95 10.36 8.25 18.00
CA TYR A 95 9.27 7.32 17.72
C TYR A 95 9.06 6.27 18.82
N ARG A 96 10.07 5.99 19.65
CA ARG A 96 10.09 4.84 20.58
C ARG A 96 8.81 4.69 21.41
N VAL A 97 8.52 5.65 22.28
CA VAL A 97 7.32 5.61 23.15
C VAL A 97 6.05 5.91 22.36
N ARG A 98 6.12 6.89 21.45
CA ARG A 98 4.98 7.27 20.59
C ARG A 98 4.55 6.13 19.68
N GLY A 99 5.51 5.36 19.15
CA GLY A 99 5.25 4.17 18.37
C GLY A 99 4.52 3.07 19.14
N MET A 100 4.85 2.88 20.42
CA MET A 100 4.11 1.94 21.27
C MET A 100 2.65 2.39 21.47
N ILE A 101 2.43 3.68 21.68
CA ILE A 101 1.07 4.24 21.83
C ILE A 101 0.31 4.11 20.50
N ALA A 102 0.95 4.46 19.37
CA ALA A 102 0.34 4.33 18.05
C ALA A 102 -0.04 2.89 17.74
N ASP A 103 0.83 1.92 18.05
CA ASP A 103 0.56 0.50 17.86
C ASP A 103 -0.59 0.01 18.74
N ALA A 104 -0.63 0.42 20.01
CA ALA A 104 -1.72 0.09 20.93
C ALA A 104 -3.07 0.67 20.45
N LEU A 105 -3.07 1.89 19.91
CA LEU A 105 -4.25 2.50 19.32
C LEU A 105 -4.70 1.77 18.06
N CYS A 106 -3.76 1.38 17.18
CA CYS A 106 -4.04 0.54 16.02
C CYS A 106 -4.75 -0.75 16.43
N ARG A 107 -4.16 -1.51 17.36
CA ARG A 107 -4.77 -2.75 17.87
C ARG A 107 -6.17 -2.53 18.43
N LYS A 108 -6.38 -1.44 19.16
CA LYS A 108 -7.69 -1.09 19.72
C LYS A 108 -8.72 -0.74 18.65
N LYS A 109 -8.32 -0.02 17.59
CA LYS A 109 -9.22 0.57 16.58
C LYS A 109 -9.48 -0.34 15.39
N ILE A 110 -8.43 -0.95 14.86
CA ILE A 110 -8.50 -1.82 13.66
C ILE A 110 -8.17 -3.28 13.95
N ARG A 111 -7.89 -3.64 15.22
CA ARG A 111 -7.57 -4.99 15.70
C ARG A 111 -6.30 -5.59 15.09
N MET A 112 -5.42 -4.74 14.58
CA MET A 112 -4.12 -5.11 14.02
C MET A 112 -3.05 -4.13 14.50
N GLY A 113 -1.84 -4.63 14.77
CA GLY A 113 -0.68 -3.79 15.07
C GLY A 113 -0.07 -3.22 13.78
N SER A 114 0.53 -2.05 13.89
CA SER A 114 1.12 -1.32 12.76
C SER A 114 2.24 -2.06 12.03
N GLY A 115 2.88 -3.02 12.67
CA GLY A 115 3.94 -3.85 12.11
C GLY A 115 3.57 -5.33 11.92
N GLU A 116 2.31 -5.71 12.07
CA GLU A 116 1.88 -7.12 11.94
C GLU A 116 1.85 -7.60 10.50
N TYR A 117 1.76 -6.69 9.54
CA TYR A 117 1.77 -7.00 8.12
C TYR A 117 2.42 -5.86 7.33
N SER A 118 3.03 -6.22 6.21
CA SER A 118 3.72 -5.27 5.36
C SER A 118 3.48 -5.56 3.88
N ALA A 119 3.70 -4.55 3.03
CA ALA A 119 3.73 -4.72 1.59
C ALA A 119 4.81 -5.74 1.18
N SER A 120 5.98 -5.69 1.83
CA SER A 120 7.06 -6.65 1.57
C SER A 120 6.68 -8.09 1.91
N ASP A 121 5.82 -8.33 2.93
CA ASP A 121 5.34 -9.68 3.27
C ASP A 121 4.39 -10.21 2.20
N ALA A 122 3.45 -9.39 1.71
CA ALA A 122 2.59 -9.75 0.59
C ALA A 122 3.39 -10.02 -0.68
N LEU A 123 4.32 -9.14 -1.01
CA LEU A 123 5.13 -9.21 -2.22
C LEU A 123 6.00 -10.48 -2.31
N ARG A 124 6.41 -11.06 -1.19
CA ARG A 124 7.12 -12.35 -1.19
C ARG A 124 6.26 -13.52 -1.66
N ARG A 125 4.93 -13.37 -1.64
CA ARG A 125 3.97 -14.41 -1.98
C ARG A 125 3.14 -14.09 -3.22
N THR A 126 3.17 -12.84 -3.68
CA THR A 126 2.39 -12.40 -4.84
C THR A 126 2.77 -13.17 -6.10
N LYS A 127 1.76 -13.42 -6.93
CA LYS A 127 1.91 -13.96 -8.29
C LYS A 127 1.56 -12.92 -9.35
N ILE A 128 1.02 -11.78 -8.93
CA ILE A 128 0.52 -10.70 -9.80
C ILE A 128 1.70 -9.83 -10.24
N PRO A 129 1.86 -9.54 -11.54
CA PRO A 129 2.92 -8.63 -12.01
C PRO A 129 2.80 -7.24 -11.40
N VAL A 130 3.93 -6.62 -11.03
CA VAL A 130 3.96 -5.31 -10.35
C VAL A 130 4.86 -4.32 -11.10
N LEU A 131 4.31 -3.13 -11.38
CA LEU A 131 5.07 -1.95 -11.74
C LEU A 131 5.22 -1.05 -10.52
N PHE A 132 6.46 -0.86 -10.08
CA PHE A 132 6.82 0.10 -9.04
C PHE A 132 7.22 1.42 -9.68
N ILE A 133 6.73 2.53 -9.13
CA ILE A 133 7.02 3.89 -9.59
C ILE A 133 7.45 4.71 -8.38
N HIS A 134 8.47 5.59 -8.51
CA HIS A 134 8.88 6.47 -7.41
C HIS A 134 9.76 7.62 -7.89
N GLY A 135 9.56 8.79 -7.30
CA GLY A 135 10.44 9.94 -7.48
C GLY A 135 11.69 9.88 -6.59
N THR A 136 12.86 10.31 -7.08
CA THR A 136 14.09 10.25 -6.27
C THR A 136 14.13 11.27 -5.13
N ASP A 137 13.37 12.37 -5.26
CA ASP A 137 13.40 13.49 -4.31
C ASP A 137 12.21 13.45 -3.33
N ASP A 138 11.48 12.32 -3.31
CA ASP A 138 10.40 12.08 -2.36
C ASP A 138 10.93 12.08 -0.91
N ARG A 139 10.57 13.13 -0.17
CA ARG A 139 10.97 13.32 1.24
C ARG A 139 9.94 12.82 2.23
N PHE A 140 8.76 12.43 1.75
CA PHE A 140 7.69 11.92 2.60
C PHE A 140 7.72 10.39 2.69
N VAL A 141 7.77 9.71 1.54
CA VAL A 141 8.04 8.28 1.46
C VAL A 141 9.39 8.08 0.79
N PRO A 142 10.44 7.65 1.52
CA PRO A 142 11.76 7.52 0.91
C PRO A 142 11.77 6.43 -0.16
N VAL A 143 12.45 6.70 -1.27
CA VAL A 143 12.55 5.78 -2.42
C VAL A 143 13.12 4.42 -2.04
N GLU A 144 13.88 4.34 -0.96
CA GLU A 144 14.43 3.11 -0.38
C GLU A 144 13.34 2.11 -0.01
N MET A 145 12.15 2.59 0.42
CA MET A 145 11.01 1.70 0.70
C MET A 145 10.50 1.01 -0.57
N THR A 146 10.51 1.71 -1.70
CA THR A 146 10.19 1.08 -2.99
C THR A 146 11.27 0.09 -3.43
N TYR A 147 12.54 0.37 -3.22
CA TYR A 147 13.61 -0.60 -3.50
C TYR A 147 13.49 -1.86 -2.62
N GLU A 148 13.11 -1.71 -1.36
CA GLU A 148 12.85 -2.84 -0.46
C GLU A 148 11.66 -3.67 -0.95
N ASN A 149 10.54 -3.03 -1.30
CA ASN A 149 9.36 -3.68 -1.86
C ASN A 149 9.70 -4.38 -3.19
N TYR A 150 10.42 -3.71 -4.09
CA TYR A 150 10.87 -4.29 -5.34
C TYR A 150 11.72 -5.53 -5.12
N LYS A 151 12.68 -5.48 -4.21
CA LYS A 151 13.53 -6.63 -3.86
C LYS A 151 12.73 -7.80 -3.30
N ALA A 152 11.72 -7.52 -2.47
CA ALA A 152 10.86 -8.54 -1.86
C ALA A 152 9.92 -9.23 -2.87
N CYS A 153 9.53 -8.54 -3.95
CA CYS A 153 8.54 -9.02 -4.90
C CYS A 153 8.99 -10.29 -5.62
N ALA A 154 8.20 -11.36 -5.52
CA ALA A 154 8.48 -12.66 -6.13
C ALA A 154 7.96 -12.82 -7.56
N SER A 155 6.98 -11.99 -7.96
CA SER A 155 6.37 -12.03 -9.30
C SER A 155 7.16 -11.24 -10.35
N PRO A 156 6.79 -11.32 -11.64
CA PRO A 156 7.32 -10.43 -12.66
C PRO A 156 7.17 -8.97 -12.24
N LYS A 157 8.23 -8.20 -12.35
CA LYS A 157 8.27 -6.83 -11.82
C LYS A 157 9.03 -5.86 -12.71
N ARG A 158 8.63 -4.60 -12.68
CA ARG A 158 9.32 -3.48 -13.31
C ARG A 158 9.46 -2.34 -12.32
N LEU A 159 10.47 -1.50 -12.52
CA LEU A 159 10.74 -0.34 -11.69
C LEU A 159 10.94 0.88 -12.59
N LEU A 160 10.16 1.93 -12.35
CA LEU A 160 10.31 3.24 -12.94
C LEU A 160 10.71 4.23 -11.83
N VAL A 161 11.95 4.67 -11.85
CA VAL A 161 12.43 5.72 -10.96
C VAL A 161 12.50 7.02 -11.75
N VAL A 162 11.87 8.07 -11.23
CA VAL A 162 11.79 9.39 -11.88
C VAL A 162 12.76 10.34 -11.18
N PRO A 163 13.91 10.69 -11.82
CA PRO A 163 14.89 11.57 -11.21
C PRO A 163 14.31 12.96 -10.94
N GLY A 164 14.52 13.47 -9.73
CA GLY A 164 14.11 14.82 -9.31
C GLY A 164 12.62 14.98 -9.00
N ALA A 165 11.80 13.93 -9.19
CA ALA A 165 10.38 13.99 -8.83
C ALA A 165 10.21 13.86 -7.30
N ASP A 166 9.30 14.65 -6.75
CA ASP A 166 8.88 14.62 -5.35
C ASP A 166 7.69 13.63 -5.18
N HIS A 167 7.05 13.64 -3.98
CA HIS A 167 5.97 12.71 -3.62
C HIS A 167 4.76 12.82 -4.55
N ALA A 168 4.39 11.73 -5.19
CA ALA A 168 3.19 11.59 -6.05
C ALA A 168 3.13 12.61 -7.22
N MET A 169 4.27 12.96 -7.81
CA MET A 169 4.37 13.91 -8.93
C MET A 169 4.68 13.22 -10.25
#